data_d1a1830b8920e85ae0b101a296a251c9
#
_entry.id   d1a1830b8920e85ae0b101a296a251c9
#
_cell.length_a   1.000
_cell.length_b   1.000
_cell.length_c   1.000
_cell.angle_alpha   90.00
_cell.angle_beta   90.00
_cell.angle_gamma   90.00
#
_symmetry.space_group_name_H-M   'P 1'
#
loop_
_entity.id
_entity.type
_entity.pdbx_description
1 polymer ?
#
loop_
_entity_poly.entity_id
_entity_poly.type
_entity_poly.pdbx_seq_one_letter_code
_entity_poly.pdbx_strand_id
1 'polypeptide(L)'
;AQANGHYIFINSGRTYGFMPEAIKEFPFDGYVCGCGTEVIFLGKTLYHYDLDEDLKHSLQSILEECKIQAVYEGRKSCYFQKTEKPFAPITAIRNSYAKTNLEQPIRFFDDPVLDFDKFVILTDENSSLDLFHERTKEHFDFIAREEMHPYGFEEVVPKGCSKAGGIDYIVEHLGESLASCYVFGDSTNDLSMLTHVKNSIAMGNSYPEVLANTSYVTTPIERDGIRNALKHFGLI
;
A
#
# COMPACT_ATOMS: atom_id res chain seq x y z
N ALA A 1 12.58 20.83 2.56
CA ALA A 1 12.84 20.23 1.24
C ALA A 1 12.05 20.95 0.14
N GLN A 2 10.72 21.09 0.22
CA GLN A 2 9.93 21.79 -0.81
C GLN A 2 10.44 23.21 -1.07
N ALA A 3 10.81 23.98 -0.03
CA ALA A 3 11.40 25.31 -0.18
C ALA A 3 12.74 25.31 -0.94
N ASN A 4 13.42 24.18 -1.01
CA ASN A 4 14.64 23.96 -1.78
C ASN A 4 14.38 23.37 -3.19
N GLY A 5 13.11 23.29 -3.61
CA GLY A 5 12.73 22.85 -4.94
C GLY A 5 12.51 21.34 -5.09
N HIS A 6 12.43 20.58 -3.98
CA HIS A 6 12.15 19.14 -4.00
C HIS A 6 10.65 18.87 -3.93
N TYR A 7 10.17 17.92 -4.71
CA TYR A 7 8.83 17.35 -4.58
C TYR A 7 8.80 16.29 -3.49
N ILE A 8 7.75 16.28 -2.68
CA ILE A 8 7.56 15.35 -1.56
C ILE A 8 6.31 14.50 -1.82
N PHE A 9 6.52 13.18 -1.87
CA PHE A 9 5.47 12.20 -2.14
C PHE A 9 5.25 11.28 -0.94
N ILE A 10 4.01 10.85 -0.76
CA ILE A 10 3.67 9.66 0.04
C ILE A 10 3.63 8.46 -0.91
N ASN A 11 4.37 7.39 -0.57
CA ASN A 11 4.31 6.11 -1.27
C ASN A 11 3.83 5.03 -0.30
N SER A 12 2.59 4.57 -0.49
CA SER A 12 1.87 3.76 0.49
C SER A 12 1.20 2.54 -0.12
N GLY A 13 1.14 1.44 0.66
CA GLY A 13 0.25 0.31 0.35
C GLY A 13 -1.23 0.65 0.51
N ARG A 14 -1.58 1.71 1.23
CA ARG A 14 -2.97 2.16 1.35
C ARG A 14 -3.43 2.81 0.06
N THR A 15 -4.67 2.52 -0.35
CA THR A 15 -5.34 3.29 -1.39
C THR A 15 -5.63 4.71 -0.90
N TYR A 16 -5.85 5.65 -1.82
CA TYR A 16 -6.14 7.04 -1.44
C TYR A 16 -7.39 7.13 -0.54
N GLY A 17 -8.40 6.30 -0.80
CA GLY A 17 -9.59 6.17 0.03
C GLY A 17 -9.31 5.63 1.45
N PHE A 18 -8.27 4.85 1.63
CA PHE A 18 -7.89 4.28 2.93
C PHE A 18 -6.84 5.11 3.68
N MET A 19 -6.36 6.20 3.07
CA MET A 19 -5.39 7.08 3.69
C MET A 19 -6.08 8.00 4.73
N PRO A 20 -5.52 8.13 5.95
CA PRO A 20 -6.06 9.03 6.97
C PRO A 20 -6.16 10.48 6.49
N GLU A 21 -7.25 11.17 6.80
CA GLU A 21 -7.47 12.56 6.41
C GLU A 21 -6.32 13.48 6.88
N ALA A 22 -5.81 13.29 8.09
CA ALA A 22 -4.68 14.05 8.62
C ALA A 22 -3.41 13.99 7.74
N ILE A 23 -3.22 12.92 6.95
CA ILE A 23 -2.12 12.82 5.98
C ILE A 23 -2.47 13.63 4.72
N LYS A 24 -3.72 13.57 4.28
CA LYS A 24 -4.18 14.30 3.08
C LYS A 24 -4.20 15.83 3.28
N GLU A 25 -4.37 16.29 4.53
CA GLU A 25 -4.32 17.72 4.89
C GLU A 25 -2.89 18.30 4.81
N PHE A 26 -1.86 17.45 4.88
CA PHE A 26 -0.49 17.92 4.73
C PHE A 26 -0.20 18.20 3.25
N PRO A 27 0.51 19.30 2.93
CA PRO A 27 0.74 19.73 1.55
C PRO A 27 1.82 18.90 0.84
N PHE A 28 1.59 17.60 0.70
CA PHE A 28 2.41 16.75 -0.17
C PHE A 28 2.16 17.11 -1.63
N ASP A 29 3.20 17.00 -2.46
CA ASP A 29 3.09 17.27 -3.89
C ASP A 29 2.40 16.13 -4.64
N GLY A 30 2.45 14.91 -4.09
CA GLY A 30 1.77 13.77 -4.69
C GLY A 30 1.73 12.51 -3.84
N TYR A 31 1.12 11.50 -4.41
CA TYR A 31 0.88 10.22 -3.76
C TYR A 31 1.06 9.07 -4.74
N VAL A 32 1.72 8.01 -4.31
CA VAL A 32 1.68 6.68 -4.91
C VAL A 32 0.88 5.82 -3.95
N CYS A 33 -0.31 5.44 -4.34
CA CYS A 33 -1.28 4.74 -3.50
C CYS A 33 -1.46 3.29 -3.93
N GLY A 34 -1.98 2.45 -3.01
CA GLY A 34 -2.37 1.08 -3.30
C GLY A 34 -1.22 0.20 -3.83
N CYS A 35 0.01 0.40 -3.32
CA CYS A 35 1.20 -0.24 -3.88
C CYS A 35 1.42 0.07 -5.37
N GLY A 36 1.11 1.29 -5.83
CA GLY A 36 1.31 1.70 -7.21
C GLY A 36 0.10 1.54 -8.13
N THR A 37 -1.06 1.19 -7.59
CA THR A 37 -2.31 1.15 -8.37
C THR A 37 -2.81 2.53 -8.76
N GLU A 38 -2.46 3.57 -8.00
CA GLU A 38 -2.78 4.95 -8.32
C GLU A 38 -1.59 5.87 -8.07
N VAL A 39 -1.37 6.79 -9.01
CA VAL A 39 -0.35 7.85 -8.92
C VAL A 39 -1.03 9.19 -9.07
N ILE A 40 -0.87 10.05 -8.05
CA ILE A 40 -1.44 11.39 -8.00
C ILE A 40 -0.29 12.41 -7.91
N PHE A 41 -0.34 13.46 -8.71
CA PHE A 41 0.61 14.57 -8.66
C PHE A 41 -0.12 15.92 -8.79
N LEU A 42 0.16 16.83 -7.88
CA LEU A 42 -0.45 18.17 -7.80
C LEU A 42 -1.99 18.11 -7.92
N GLY A 43 -2.60 17.15 -7.22
CA GLY A 43 -4.04 16.95 -7.18
C GLY A 43 -4.66 16.31 -8.43
N LYS A 44 -3.86 15.86 -9.40
CA LYS A 44 -4.33 15.17 -10.60
C LYS A 44 -3.90 13.71 -10.58
N THR A 45 -4.82 12.79 -10.84
CA THR A 45 -4.49 11.39 -11.09
C THR A 45 -3.76 11.28 -12.44
N LEU A 46 -2.50 10.85 -12.40
CA LEU A 46 -1.67 10.61 -13.57
C LEU A 46 -1.83 9.18 -14.08
N TYR A 47 -2.02 8.24 -13.18
CA TYR A 47 -2.18 6.82 -13.46
C TYR A 47 -3.17 6.21 -12.50
N HIS A 48 -3.98 5.29 -13.00
CA HIS A 48 -4.85 4.44 -12.21
C HIS A 48 -4.99 3.08 -12.90
N TYR A 49 -4.85 2.02 -12.13
CA TYR A 49 -5.05 0.66 -12.61
C TYR A 49 -6.51 0.27 -12.40
N ASP A 50 -7.23 0.03 -13.48
CA ASP A 50 -8.60 -0.46 -13.43
C ASP A 50 -8.63 -1.99 -13.48
N LEU A 51 -9.08 -2.62 -12.40
CA LEU A 51 -9.33 -4.07 -12.37
C LEU A 51 -10.50 -4.42 -13.31
N ASP A 52 -10.32 -5.51 -14.04
CA ASP A 52 -11.37 -6.08 -14.88
C ASP A 52 -12.62 -6.44 -14.07
N GLU A 53 -13.81 -6.10 -14.57
CA GLU A 53 -15.07 -6.29 -13.85
C GLU A 53 -15.42 -7.78 -13.65
N ASP A 54 -15.15 -8.65 -14.64
CA ASP A 54 -15.40 -10.09 -14.53
C ASP A 54 -14.48 -10.69 -13.46
N LEU A 55 -13.23 -10.19 -13.37
CA LEU A 55 -12.31 -10.59 -12.32
C LEU A 55 -12.80 -10.15 -10.94
N LYS A 56 -13.25 -8.91 -10.77
CA LYS A 56 -13.83 -8.41 -9.51
C LYS A 56 -14.97 -9.30 -9.02
N HIS A 57 -15.87 -9.68 -9.92
CA HIS A 57 -17.02 -10.54 -9.58
C HIS A 57 -16.59 -11.98 -9.24
N SER A 58 -15.58 -12.53 -9.92
CA SER A 58 -15.10 -13.90 -9.68
C SER A 58 -14.37 -14.05 -8.35
N LEU A 59 -13.70 -12.98 -7.87
CA LEU A 59 -12.91 -13.01 -6.65
C LEU A 59 -13.73 -13.41 -5.41
N GLN A 60 -14.98 -12.96 -5.30
CA GLN A 60 -15.82 -13.32 -4.15
C GLN A 60 -16.02 -14.83 -4.05
N SER A 61 -16.34 -15.49 -5.17
CA SER A 61 -16.54 -16.94 -5.21
C SER A 61 -15.23 -17.68 -4.89
N ILE A 62 -14.09 -17.19 -5.37
CA ILE A 62 -12.78 -17.78 -5.09
C ILE A 62 -12.44 -17.66 -3.60
N LEU A 63 -12.67 -16.49 -2.99
CA LEU A 63 -12.43 -16.29 -1.55
C LEU A 63 -13.30 -17.19 -0.68
N GLU A 64 -14.58 -17.35 -1.05
CA GLU A 64 -15.51 -18.25 -0.36
C GLU A 64 -15.07 -19.71 -0.47
N GLU A 65 -14.72 -20.18 -1.67
CA GLU A 65 -14.21 -21.55 -1.91
C GLU A 65 -12.95 -21.81 -1.08
N CYS A 66 -12.03 -20.82 -1.02
CA CYS A 66 -10.78 -20.93 -0.29
C CYS A 66 -10.93 -20.66 1.23
N LYS A 67 -12.09 -20.28 1.72
CA LYS A 67 -12.35 -19.89 3.12
C LYS A 67 -11.42 -18.77 3.60
N ILE A 68 -11.21 -17.78 2.76
CA ILE A 68 -10.36 -16.65 3.02
C ILE A 68 -11.24 -15.42 3.28
N GLN A 69 -10.90 -14.63 4.30
CA GLN A 69 -11.54 -13.35 4.52
C GLN A 69 -10.71 -12.21 3.91
N ALA A 70 -11.39 -11.22 3.35
CA ALA A 70 -10.72 -10.12 2.66
C ALA A 70 -11.34 -8.76 2.96
N VAL A 71 -10.55 -7.71 2.72
CA VAL A 71 -11.01 -6.33 2.65
C VAL A 71 -10.59 -5.77 1.30
N TYR A 72 -11.56 -5.37 0.48
CA TYR A 72 -11.27 -4.68 -0.77
C TYR A 72 -11.06 -3.19 -0.49
N GLU A 73 -9.99 -2.66 -1.03
CA GLU A 73 -9.57 -1.28 -0.82
C GLU A 73 -9.64 -0.51 -2.15
N GLY A 74 -10.49 0.48 -2.20
CA GLY A 74 -10.66 1.34 -3.36
C GLY A 74 -10.34 2.81 -3.08
N ARG A 75 -10.48 3.63 -4.09
CA ARG A 75 -10.20 5.07 -4.04
C ARG A 75 -11.13 5.84 -3.11
N LYS A 76 -12.38 5.38 -2.98
CA LYS A 76 -13.45 6.08 -2.26
C LYS A 76 -14.03 5.30 -1.09
N SER A 77 -13.81 4.00 -1.04
CA SER A 77 -14.44 3.13 -0.04
C SER A 77 -13.63 1.89 0.21
N CYS A 78 -13.84 1.29 1.38
CA CYS A 78 -13.44 -0.09 1.65
C CYS A 78 -14.66 -0.98 1.71
N TYR A 79 -14.52 -2.20 1.20
CA TYR A 79 -15.59 -3.19 1.14
C TYR A 79 -15.22 -4.37 2.03
N PHE A 80 -16.17 -4.81 2.85
CA PHE A 80 -15.99 -5.89 3.82
C PHE A 80 -16.93 -7.05 3.51
N GLN A 81 -16.48 -8.28 3.77
CA GLN A 81 -17.37 -9.44 3.70
C GLN A 81 -18.43 -9.36 4.80
N LYS A 82 -19.68 -9.71 4.46
CA LYS A 82 -20.72 -9.99 5.44
C LYS A 82 -20.54 -11.41 5.95
N THR A 83 -19.99 -11.56 7.14
CA THR A 83 -19.81 -12.85 7.80
C THR A 83 -20.28 -12.78 9.25
N GLU A 84 -20.85 -13.87 9.75
CA GLU A 84 -21.25 -13.98 11.15
C GLU A 84 -20.04 -14.04 12.11
N LYS A 85 -18.91 -14.51 11.62
CA LYS A 85 -17.67 -14.71 12.39
C LYS A 85 -16.49 -14.03 11.67
N PRO A 86 -16.41 -12.69 11.70
CA PRO A 86 -15.24 -12.01 11.13
C PRO A 86 -13.99 -12.33 11.95
N PHE A 87 -12.87 -12.52 11.27
CA PHE A 87 -11.58 -12.60 11.95
C PHE A 87 -11.31 -11.31 12.74
N ALA A 88 -10.67 -11.46 13.90
CA ALA A 88 -10.39 -10.32 14.77
C ALA A 88 -9.66 -9.17 14.05
N PRO A 89 -8.64 -9.43 13.19
CA PRO A 89 -7.99 -8.37 12.43
C PRO A 89 -8.92 -7.65 11.43
N ILE A 90 -9.85 -8.34 10.78
CA ILE A 90 -10.85 -7.71 9.88
C ILE A 90 -11.69 -6.69 10.67
N THR A 91 -12.13 -7.09 11.87
CA THR A 91 -12.89 -6.20 12.76
C THR A 91 -12.05 -4.99 13.19
N ALA A 92 -10.77 -5.20 13.52
CA ALA A 92 -9.85 -4.13 13.87
C ALA A 92 -9.61 -3.16 12.70
N ILE A 93 -9.38 -3.67 11.48
CA ILE A 93 -9.24 -2.87 10.26
C ILE A 93 -10.49 -2.03 10.03
N ARG A 94 -11.68 -2.64 10.09
CA ARG A 94 -12.95 -1.94 9.91
C ARG A 94 -13.15 -0.81 10.93
N ASN A 95 -12.86 -1.09 12.21
CA ASN A 95 -12.99 -0.10 13.27
C ASN A 95 -11.97 1.04 13.13
N SER A 96 -10.76 0.73 12.69
CA SER A 96 -9.73 1.72 12.41
C SER A 96 -10.14 2.62 11.25
N TYR A 97 -10.60 2.01 10.15
CA TYR A 97 -11.08 2.74 8.99
C TYR A 97 -12.24 3.69 9.35
N ALA A 98 -13.23 3.21 10.09
CA ALA A 98 -14.36 4.03 10.53
C ALA A 98 -13.96 5.24 11.39
N LYS A 99 -12.84 5.16 12.13
CA LYS A 99 -12.34 6.26 12.96
C LYS A 99 -11.52 7.29 12.19
N THR A 100 -10.82 6.87 11.14
CA THR A 100 -9.84 7.70 10.42
C THR A 100 -10.39 8.28 9.12
N ASN A 101 -11.51 7.76 8.61
CA ASN A 101 -12.11 8.14 7.34
C ASN A 101 -13.61 8.40 7.52
N LEU A 102 -13.93 9.43 8.32
CA LEU A 102 -15.31 9.73 8.76
C LEU A 102 -16.29 10.06 7.60
N GLU A 103 -15.77 10.56 6.50
CA GLU A 103 -16.58 10.95 5.34
C GLU A 103 -16.73 9.83 4.31
N GLN A 104 -16.03 8.71 4.49
CA GLN A 104 -16.04 7.62 3.53
C GLN A 104 -16.88 6.45 4.04
N PRO A 105 -17.84 5.96 3.24
CA PRO A 105 -18.72 4.89 3.69
C PRO A 105 -17.97 3.56 3.79
N ILE A 106 -18.25 2.81 4.85
CA ILE A 106 -17.98 1.37 4.88
C ILE A 106 -19.00 0.70 3.96
N ARG A 107 -18.52 -0.09 3.02
CA ARG A 107 -19.32 -0.86 2.08
C ARG A 107 -19.14 -2.36 2.30
N PHE A 108 -19.94 -3.15 1.62
CA PHE A 108 -19.88 -4.61 1.72
C PHE A 108 -19.78 -5.24 0.32
N PHE A 109 -19.34 -6.51 0.26
CA PHE A 109 -19.13 -7.23 -0.99
C PHE A 109 -20.42 -7.43 -1.83
N ASP A 110 -21.59 -7.31 -1.25
CA ASP A 110 -22.89 -7.31 -1.95
C ASP A 110 -23.29 -5.93 -2.49
N ASP A 111 -22.43 -4.95 -2.42
CA ASP A 111 -22.66 -3.66 -3.09
C ASP A 111 -22.71 -3.88 -4.61
N PRO A 112 -23.70 -3.30 -5.31
CA PRO A 112 -23.83 -3.49 -6.76
C PRO A 112 -22.68 -2.88 -7.55
N VAL A 113 -21.87 -2.02 -6.94
CA VAL A 113 -20.69 -1.41 -7.55
C VAL A 113 -19.47 -1.70 -6.67
N LEU A 114 -18.60 -2.58 -7.14
CA LEU A 114 -17.33 -2.89 -6.50
C LEU A 114 -16.21 -2.09 -7.19
N ASP A 115 -15.92 -0.91 -6.66
CA ASP A 115 -14.83 -0.05 -7.15
C ASP A 115 -13.65 -0.15 -6.18
N PHE A 116 -12.70 -1.05 -6.47
CA PHE A 116 -11.51 -1.27 -5.67
C PHE A 116 -10.27 -1.53 -6.53
N ASP A 117 -9.12 -1.19 -5.99
CA ASP A 117 -7.84 -1.21 -6.70
C ASP A 117 -6.98 -2.41 -6.31
N LYS A 118 -7.05 -2.79 -5.06
CA LYS A 118 -6.35 -3.92 -4.45
C LYS A 118 -7.13 -4.45 -3.26
N PHE A 119 -6.65 -5.51 -2.65
CA PHE A 119 -7.25 -6.01 -1.42
C PHE A 119 -6.22 -6.65 -0.49
N VAL A 120 -6.63 -6.88 0.73
CA VAL A 120 -5.88 -7.67 1.70
C VAL A 120 -6.65 -8.93 2.00
N ILE A 121 -5.94 -10.01 2.22
CA ILE A 121 -6.51 -11.28 2.64
C ILE A 121 -6.00 -11.69 4.02
N LEU A 122 -6.87 -12.36 4.76
CA LEU A 122 -6.55 -13.00 6.03
C LEU A 122 -6.92 -14.46 5.96
N THR A 123 -6.02 -15.31 6.44
CA THR A 123 -6.16 -16.77 6.44
C THR A 123 -6.01 -17.31 7.85
N ASP A 124 -6.66 -18.44 8.11
CA ASP A 124 -6.49 -19.25 9.29
C ASP A 124 -6.13 -20.70 8.90
N GLU A 125 -6.12 -21.61 9.85
CA GLU A 125 -5.82 -23.03 9.66
C GLU A 125 -6.78 -23.77 8.72
N ASN A 126 -7.97 -23.21 8.45
CA ASN A 126 -8.98 -23.78 7.57
C ASN A 126 -8.94 -23.21 6.16
N SER A 127 -8.13 -22.20 5.93
CA SER A 127 -8.02 -21.50 4.65
C SER A 127 -7.14 -22.28 3.67
N SER A 128 -7.50 -22.23 2.39
CA SER A 128 -6.75 -22.88 1.29
C SER A 128 -5.95 -21.82 0.51
N LEU A 129 -4.87 -21.29 1.13
CA LEU A 129 -4.06 -20.21 0.55
C LEU A 129 -3.41 -20.63 -0.78
N ASP A 130 -2.85 -21.84 -0.87
CA ASP A 130 -2.23 -22.36 -2.11
C ASP A 130 -3.22 -22.41 -3.27
N LEU A 131 -4.47 -22.82 -2.99
CA LEU A 131 -5.53 -22.83 -4.01
C LEU A 131 -5.88 -21.40 -4.46
N PHE A 132 -5.95 -20.46 -3.52
CA PHE A 132 -6.20 -19.06 -3.83
C PHE A 132 -5.09 -18.49 -4.74
N HIS A 133 -3.83 -18.73 -4.39
CA HIS A 133 -2.69 -18.30 -5.21
C HIS A 133 -2.75 -18.91 -6.60
N GLU A 134 -3.00 -20.22 -6.71
CA GLU A 134 -3.09 -20.91 -8.01
C GLU A 134 -4.17 -20.31 -8.92
N ARG A 135 -5.32 -19.94 -8.34
CA ARG A 135 -6.47 -19.38 -9.07
C ARG A 135 -6.26 -17.92 -9.49
N THR A 136 -5.36 -17.18 -8.81
CA THR A 136 -5.29 -15.71 -8.95
C THR A 136 -3.90 -15.20 -9.36
N LYS A 137 -2.85 -16.03 -9.37
CA LYS A 137 -1.46 -15.66 -9.67
C LYS A 137 -1.22 -15.01 -11.04
N GLU A 138 -2.10 -15.24 -12.03
CA GLU A 138 -1.98 -14.60 -13.34
C GLU A 138 -2.39 -13.13 -13.31
N HIS A 139 -3.16 -12.73 -12.28
CA HIS A 139 -3.72 -11.39 -12.14
C HIS A 139 -3.09 -10.57 -11.02
N PHE A 140 -2.51 -11.23 -9.99
CA PHE A 140 -2.05 -10.59 -8.78
C PHE A 140 -0.66 -11.04 -8.36
N ASP A 141 0.03 -10.12 -7.69
CA ASP A 141 1.21 -10.36 -6.88
C ASP A 141 0.81 -10.36 -5.39
N PHE A 142 1.50 -11.15 -4.58
CA PHE A 142 1.18 -11.39 -3.16
C PHE A 142 2.34 -10.89 -2.29
N ILE A 143 2.04 -10.05 -1.32
CA ILE A 143 3.01 -9.48 -0.38
C ILE A 143 2.65 -9.96 1.02
N ALA A 144 3.33 -11.00 1.48
CA ALA A 144 3.11 -11.57 2.80
C ALA A 144 3.56 -10.59 3.91
N ARG A 145 2.81 -10.59 5.01
CA ARG A 145 3.11 -9.84 6.23
C ARG A 145 3.12 -10.79 7.42
N GLU A 146 4.22 -10.85 8.14
CA GLU A 146 4.38 -11.74 9.29
C GLU A 146 3.73 -11.22 10.58
N GLU A 147 3.32 -9.97 10.62
CA GLU A 147 2.98 -9.23 11.84
C GLU A 147 1.57 -9.50 12.39
N MET A 148 0.77 -10.36 11.75
CA MET A 148 -0.66 -10.55 12.08
C MET A 148 -0.97 -11.91 12.74
N HIS A 149 0.02 -12.55 13.38
CA HIS A 149 -0.21 -13.82 14.08
C HIS A 149 -1.43 -13.78 15.03
N PRO A 150 -2.23 -14.85 15.12
CA PRO A 150 -2.07 -16.17 14.48
C PRO A 150 -2.60 -16.26 13.04
N TYR A 151 -3.10 -15.17 12.46
CA TYR A 151 -3.63 -15.14 11.09
C TYR A 151 -2.50 -14.91 10.09
N GLY A 152 -2.55 -15.58 8.95
CA GLY A 152 -1.81 -15.17 7.77
C GLY A 152 -2.39 -13.87 7.23
N PHE A 153 -1.53 -12.97 6.77
CA PHE A 153 -1.93 -11.69 6.18
C PHE A 153 -1.12 -11.44 4.92
N GLU A 154 -1.81 -11.17 3.81
CA GLU A 154 -1.17 -10.77 2.57
C GLU A 154 -1.87 -9.55 1.96
N GLU A 155 -1.07 -8.64 1.40
CA GLU A 155 -1.56 -7.66 0.44
C GLU A 155 -1.60 -8.31 -0.94
N VAL A 156 -2.73 -8.20 -1.62
CA VAL A 156 -2.96 -8.74 -2.97
C VAL A 156 -3.08 -7.56 -3.93
N VAL A 157 -2.08 -7.41 -4.78
CA VAL A 157 -1.89 -6.23 -5.64
C VAL A 157 -1.97 -6.66 -7.10
N PRO A 158 -2.62 -5.91 -7.99
CA PRO A 158 -2.64 -6.21 -9.41
C PRO A 158 -1.23 -6.39 -9.96
N LYS A 159 -1.06 -7.39 -10.80
CA LYS A 159 0.23 -7.77 -11.35
C LYS A 159 0.90 -6.61 -12.09
N GLY A 160 2.17 -6.38 -11.75
CA GLY A 160 2.96 -5.28 -12.30
C GLY A 160 2.80 -3.95 -11.56
N CYS A 161 1.85 -3.83 -10.61
CA CYS A 161 1.79 -2.68 -9.72
C CYS A 161 2.75 -2.87 -8.54
N SER A 162 3.52 -1.83 -8.23
CA SER A 162 4.42 -1.83 -7.08
C SER A 162 4.75 -0.41 -6.65
N LYS A 163 5.24 -0.25 -5.42
CA LYS A 163 5.77 1.04 -4.95
C LYS A 163 6.90 1.56 -5.85
N ALA A 164 7.72 0.66 -6.39
CA ALA A 164 8.78 1.00 -7.34
C ALA A 164 8.21 1.49 -8.67
N GLY A 165 7.25 0.77 -9.26
CA GLY A 165 6.59 1.17 -10.50
C GLY A 165 5.91 2.54 -10.42
N GLY A 166 5.30 2.86 -9.26
CA GLY A 166 4.75 4.19 -9.02
C GLY A 166 5.82 5.30 -9.00
N ILE A 167 7.03 5.00 -8.51
CA ILE A 167 8.18 5.94 -8.58
C ILE A 167 8.62 6.13 -10.02
N ASP A 168 8.76 5.05 -10.80
CA ASP A 168 9.14 5.14 -12.21
C ASP A 168 8.18 6.03 -12.98
N TYR A 169 6.87 5.89 -12.71
CA TYR A 169 5.84 6.71 -13.35
C TYR A 169 6.00 8.20 -13.05
N ILE A 170 6.29 8.55 -11.80
CA ILE A 170 6.54 9.96 -11.40
C ILE A 170 7.82 10.49 -12.03
N VAL A 171 8.89 9.71 -11.98
CA VAL A 171 10.21 10.10 -12.52
C VAL A 171 10.11 10.35 -14.02
N GLU A 172 9.46 9.46 -14.76
CA GLU A 172 9.20 9.62 -16.19
C GLU A 172 8.35 10.87 -16.47
N HIS A 173 7.26 11.07 -15.71
CA HIS A 173 6.37 12.23 -15.86
C HIS A 173 7.11 13.56 -15.63
N LEU A 174 8.04 13.60 -14.68
CA LEU A 174 8.83 14.78 -14.38
C LEU A 174 10.02 14.98 -15.33
N GLY A 175 10.33 14.01 -16.19
CA GLY A 175 11.54 14.05 -17.03
C GLY A 175 12.83 13.94 -16.22
N GLU A 176 12.75 13.33 -15.02
CA GLU A 176 13.85 13.17 -14.08
C GLU A 176 14.47 11.76 -14.19
N SER A 177 15.44 11.46 -13.34
CA SER A 177 16.04 10.13 -13.23
C SER A 177 15.94 9.59 -11.80
N LEU A 178 16.00 8.26 -11.65
CA LEU A 178 16.06 7.61 -10.33
C LEU A 178 17.25 8.07 -9.48
N ALA A 179 18.30 8.65 -10.09
CA ALA A 179 19.45 9.19 -9.36
C ALA A 179 19.11 10.45 -8.55
N SER A 180 18.04 11.18 -8.92
CA SER A 180 17.53 12.35 -8.16
C SER A 180 16.48 11.97 -7.10
N CYS A 181 16.09 10.69 -7.03
CA CYS A 181 15.12 10.21 -6.06
C CYS A 181 15.77 9.80 -4.74
N TYR A 182 15.06 10.07 -3.64
CA TYR A 182 15.37 9.62 -2.29
C TYR A 182 14.14 8.93 -1.71
N VAL A 183 14.28 7.70 -1.25
CA VAL A 183 13.16 6.93 -0.71
C VAL A 183 13.41 6.54 0.73
N PHE A 184 12.35 6.63 1.55
CA PHE A 184 12.36 6.28 2.97
C PHE A 184 11.41 5.12 3.20
N GLY A 185 11.83 4.13 3.97
CA GLY A 185 11.00 3.00 4.34
C GLY A 185 11.42 2.38 5.67
N ASP A 186 10.54 1.55 6.23
CA ASP A 186 10.77 0.88 7.51
C ASP A 186 10.28 -0.57 7.55
N SER A 187 9.47 -0.98 6.58
CA SER A 187 8.74 -2.25 6.55
C SER A 187 9.09 -3.07 5.29
N THR A 188 8.83 -4.36 5.34
CA THR A 188 9.14 -5.28 4.22
C THR A 188 8.40 -4.94 2.93
N ASN A 189 7.21 -4.34 3.01
CA ASN A 189 6.49 -3.88 1.83
C ASN A 189 7.15 -2.66 1.14
N ASP A 190 8.18 -2.05 1.77
CA ASP A 190 8.98 -0.97 1.17
C ASP A 190 10.17 -1.51 0.36
N LEU A 191 10.51 -2.79 0.50
CA LEU A 191 11.68 -3.38 -0.14
C LEU A 191 11.70 -3.17 -1.65
N SER A 192 10.56 -3.26 -2.31
CA SER A 192 10.47 -3.03 -3.75
C SER A 192 11.02 -1.66 -4.16
N MET A 193 10.70 -0.59 -3.43
CA MET A 193 11.22 0.76 -3.71
C MET A 193 12.62 0.98 -3.15
N LEU A 194 12.94 0.41 -1.98
CA LEU A 194 14.24 0.59 -1.33
C LEU A 194 15.38 -0.09 -2.08
N THR A 195 15.12 -1.20 -2.75
CA THR A 195 16.09 -1.88 -3.61
C THR A 195 16.16 -1.31 -5.03
N HIS A 196 15.10 -0.62 -5.46
CA HIS A 196 15.00 -0.03 -6.79
C HIS A 196 15.72 1.32 -6.89
N VAL A 197 15.62 2.16 -5.87
CA VAL A 197 16.20 3.51 -5.85
C VAL A 197 17.56 3.50 -5.12
N LYS A 198 18.59 4.03 -5.77
CA LYS A 198 19.95 4.05 -5.20
C LYS A 198 20.04 4.82 -3.88
N ASN A 199 19.37 5.96 -3.75
CA ASN A 199 19.35 6.75 -2.52
C ASN A 199 18.24 6.24 -1.60
N SER A 200 18.35 5.01 -1.14
CA SER A 200 17.40 4.37 -0.25
C SER A 200 17.79 4.53 1.22
N ILE A 201 16.82 4.92 2.05
CA ILE A 201 17.01 5.26 3.45
C ILE A 201 16.10 4.39 4.30
N ALA A 202 16.68 3.55 5.16
CA ALA A 202 15.95 2.83 6.20
C ALA A 202 15.82 3.70 7.45
N MET A 203 14.64 3.70 8.07
CA MET A 203 14.47 4.26 9.43
C MET A 203 15.20 3.39 10.45
N GLY A 204 15.76 4.00 11.48
CA GLY A 204 16.54 3.27 12.49
C GLY A 204 15.75 2.25 13.33
N ASN A 205 14.42 2.28 13.23
CA ASN A 205 13.49 1.30 13.83
C ASN A 205 12.96 0.26 12.82
N SER A 206 13.57 0.17 11.64
CA SER A 206 13.16 -0.77 10.57
C SER A 206 13.43 -2.22 10.93
N TYR A 207 12.75 -3.14 10.24
CA TYR A 207 13.03 -4.57 10.32
C TYR A 207 14.47 -4.89 9.82
N PRO A 208 15.12 -5.95 10.37
CA PRO A 208 16.49 -6.32 9.98
C PRO A 208 16.69 -6.50 8.47
N GLU A 209 15.70 -7.06 7.78
CA GLU A 209 15.75 -7.25 6.34
C GLU A 209 15.79 -5.91 5.58
N VAL A 210 15.02 -4.91 6.03
CA VAL A 210 15.03 -3.56 5.47
C VAL A 210 16.37 -2.88 5.70
N LEU A 211 16.92 -2.98 6.92
CA LEU A 211 18.24 -2.42 7.26
C LEU A 211 19.35 -3.00 6.38
N ALA A 212 19.27 -4.30 6.04
CA ALA A 212 20.27 -5.00 5.23
C ALA A 212 20.22 -4.63 3.73
N ASN A 213 19.10 -4.08 3.24
CA ASN A 213 18.83 -3.84 1.83
C ASN A 213 18.73 -2.35 1.46
N THR A 214 19.26 -1.44 2.29
CA THR A 214 19.24 0.00 2.03
C THR A 214 20.64 0.59 2.00
N SER A 215 20.81 1.69 1.28
CA SER A 215 22.09 2.37 1.13
C SER A 215 22.48 3.21 2.35
N TYR A 216 21.50 3.65 3.14
CA TYR A 216 21.71 4.46 4.32
C TYR A 216 20.69 4.14 5.41
N VAL A 217 21.14 4.09 6.66
CA VAL A 217 20.26 3.94 7.83
C VAL A 217 20.28 5.23 8.63
N THR A 218 19.13 5.84 8.79
CA THR A 218 18.96 7.05 9.63
C THR A 218 18.59 6.69 11.07
N THR A 219 18.35 7.69 11.92
CA THR A 219 17.85 7.48 13.28
C THR A 219 16.38 7.04 13.28
N PRO A 220 15.88 6.43 14.38
CA PRO A 220 14.46 6.10 14.52
C PRO A 220 13.55 7.32 14.37
N ILE A 221 12.25 7.06 14.10
CA ILE A 221 11.25 8.12 13.92
C ILE A 221 11.15 9.05 15.14
N GLU A 222 11.28 8.52 16.35
CA GLU A 222 11.24 9.28 17.61
C GLU A 222 12.48 10.18 17.82
N ARG A 223 13.49 10.05 16.96
CA ARG A 223 14.73 10.83 16.98
C ARG A 223 14.94 11.63 15.69
N ASP A 224 13.87 12.13 15.11
CA ASP A 224 13.88 12.96 13.90
C ASP A 224 14.55 12.28 12.67
N GLY A 225 14.38 10.96 12.50
CA GLY A 225 15.09 10.18 11.48
C GLY A 225 14.96 10.75 10.06
N ILE A 226 13.75 11.12 9.63
CA ILE A 226 13.54 11.72 8.31
C ILE A 226 14.32 13.03 8.18
N ARG A 227 14.22 13.92 9.17
CA ARG A 227 14.93 15.21 9.17
C ARG A 227 16.44 15.03 9.13
N ASN A 228 16.97 14.08 9.89
CA ASN A 228 18.41 13.81 9.95
C ASN A 228 18.93 13.30 8.62
N ALA A 229 18.21 12.42 7.93
CA ALA A 229 18.58 11.96 6.60
C ALA A 229 18.49 13.10 5.56
N LEU A 230 17.43 13.91 5.58
CA LEU A 230 17.31 15.06 4.67
C LEU A 230 18.49 16.03 4.82
N LYS A 231 18.96 16.26 6.06
CA LYS A 231 20.17 17.06 6.32
C LYS A 231 21.45 16.37 5.82
N HIS A 232 21.58 15.06 6.06
CA HIS A 232 22.73 14.29 5.63
C HIS A 232 22.96 14.37 4.12
N PHE A 233 21.86 14.31 3.37
CA PHE A 233 21.90 14.41 1.90
C PHE A 233 21.82 15.85 1.35
N GLY A 234 21.78 16.86 2.22
CA GLY A 234 21.72 18.27 1.81
C GLY A 234 20.41 18.70 1.17
N LEU A 235 19.31 18.01 1.48
CA LEU A 235 17.98 18.31 0.93
C LEU A 235 17.24 19.40 1.74
N ILE A 236 17.72 19.70 2.95
CA ILE A 236 17.29 20.80 3.82
C ILE A 236 18.46 21.45 4.51
#